data_9bf7e49d679e50e497d2f2b934eba9a3
#
_entry.id   9bf7e49d679e50e497d2f2b934eba9a3
#
_cell.length_a   1.000
_cell.length_b   1.000
_cell.length_c   1.000
_cell.angle_alpha   90.00
_cell.angle_beta   90.00
_cell.angle_gamma   90.00
#
_symmetry.space_group_name_H-M   'P 1'
#
loop_
_entity.id
_entity.type
_entity.pdbx_description
1 polymer ?
#
loop_
_entity_poly.entity_id
_entity_poly.type
_entity_poly.pdbx_seq_one_letter_code
_entity_poly.pdbx_strand_id
1 'polypeptide(L)'
;SNDASRNFLGLELRPEAVARAQESAQKLPNCAFLQCNANVDLGRLLGDLANAGAPLERICIQFPDPHFKKKHRKRRVCTPELAETVARSICASPVSASVYVASDVLDVAEEMRERFAACEELRLEGDYDADGWLCESPLQVQTERERAVLAGLGTTSTADCVYRALFVPA
;
A
#
# COMPACT_ATOMS: atom_id res chain seq x y z
N SER A 1 7.07 7.24 -14.77
CA SER A 1 6.31 7.41 -16.01
C SER A 1 4.92 7.87 -15.65
N ASN A 2 4.45 8.92 -16.30
CA ASN A 2 3.10 9.42 -16.12
C ASN A 2 2.19 8.52 -16.98
N ASP A 3 1.67 7.44 -16.40
CA ASP A 3 0.71 6.58 -17.10
C ASP A 3 -0.64 7.30 -17.16
N ALA A 4 -0.87 8.00 -18.27
CA ALA A 4 -2.08 8.79 -18.49
C ALA A 4 -3.37 7.92 -18.60
N SER A 5 -3.23 6.59 -18.68
CA SER A 5 -4.36 5.67 -18.75
C SER A 5 -4.95 5.31 -17.38
N ARG A 6 -4.23 5.63 -16.30
CA ARG A 6 -4.60 5.29 -14.92
C ARG A 6 -4.78 6.52 -14.07
N ASN A 7 -5.70 6.44 -13.11
CA ASN A 7 -5.86 7.44 -12.06
C ASN A 7 -5.19 6.95 -10.77
N PHE A 8 -4.59 7.87 -10.05
CA PHE A 8 -3.90 7.59 -8.78
C PHE A 8 -4.54 8.40 -7.66
N LEU A 9 -4.90 7.71 -6.59
CA LEU A 9 -5.45 8.34 -5.40
C LEU A 9 -4.58 8.01 -4.19
N GLY A 10 -3.94 9.03 -3.63
CA GLY A 10 -3.19 8.93 -2.39
C GLY A 10 -4.06 9.24 -1.18
N LEU A 11 -3.95 8.42 -0.14
CA LEU A 11 -4.65 8.61 1.13
C LEU A 11 -3.62 8.89 2.23
N GLU A 12 -3.82 9.96 2.97
CA GLU A 12 -2.92 10.36 4.06
C GLU A 12 -3.74 10.96 5.21
N LEU A 13 -3.35 10.65 6.43
CA LEU A 13 -4.03 11.12 7.63
C LEU A 13 -3.66 12.57 7.98
N ARG A 14 -2.41 12.96 7.73
CA ARG A 14 -1.85 14.26 8.16
C ARG A 14 -2.13 15.34 7.13
N PRO A 15 -2.86 16.42 7.51
CA PRO A 15 -3.26 17.47 6.57
C PRO A 15 -2.06 18.16 5.88
N GLU A 16 -0.95 18.37 6.60
CA GLU A 16 0.24 19.02 6.03
C GLU A 16 0.92 18.14 4.97
N ALA A 17 0.86 16.81 5.13
CA ALA A 17 1.39 15.89 4.15
C ALA A 17 0.50 15.83 2.90
N VAL A 18 -0.83 15.87 3.08
CA VAL A 18 -1.79 15.97 1.97
C VAL A 18 -1.56 17.26 1.18
N ALA A 19 -1.44 18.41 1.85
CA ALA A 19 -1.24 19.70 1.19
C ALA A 19 0.05 19.68 0.32
N ARG A 20 1.16 19.19 0.85
CA ARG A 20 2.41 19.05 0.08
C ARG A 20 2.26 18.09 -1.10
N ALA A 21 1.57 16.97 -0.92
CA ALA A 21 1.34 16.00 -1.98
C ALA A 21 0.46 16.57 -3.09
N GLN A 22 -0.60 17.29 -2.74
CA GLN A 22 -1.46 18.00 -3.69
C GLN A 22 -0.69 19.07 -4.47
N GLU A 23 0.16 19.86 -3.82
CA GLU A 23 1.02 20.84 -4.48
C GLU A 23 1.95 20.17 -5.50
N SER A 24 2.60 19.05 -5.10
CA SER A 24 3.48 18.28 -5.96
C SER A 24 2.74 17.67 -7.17
N ALA A 25 1.46 17.33 -6.98
CA ALA A 25 0.63 16.72 -8.01
C ALA A 25 -0.11 17.71 -8.93
N GLN A 26 0.02 19.04 -8.72
CA GLN A 26 -0.73 20.04 -9.50
C GLN A 26 -0.61 19.90 -11.03
N LYS A 27 0.52 19.36 -11.51
CA LYS A 27 0.78 19.12 -12.94
C LYS A 27 0.36 17.72 -13.42
N LEU A 28 -0.21 16.90 -12.54
CA LEU A 28 -0.60 15.52 -12.82
C LEU A 28 -2.14 15.40 -12.77
N PRO A 29 -2.83 15.52 -13.92
CA PRO A 29 -4.31 15.59 -13.95
C PRO A 29 -4.98 14.29 -13.47
N ASN A 30 -4.25 13.19 -13.47
CA ASN A 30 -4.70 11.87 -13.05
C ASN A 30 -4.21 11.46 -11.64
N CYS A 31 -3.78 12.42 -10.83
CA CYS A 31 -3.28 12.17 -9.48
C CYS A 31 -4.00 13.08 -8.48
N ALA A 32 -4.60 12.49 -7.46
CA ALA A 32 -5.28 13.20 -6.39
C ALA A 32 -4.85 12.68 -5.01
N PHE A 33 -4.96 13.51 -3.99
CA PHE A 33 -4.70 13.14 -2.60
C PHE A 33 -5.85 13.55 -1.71
N LEU A 34 -6.26 12.67 -0.81
CA LEU A 34 -7.32 12.91 0.17
C LEU A 34 -6.78 12.78 1.58
N GLN A 35 -7.18 13.72 2.43
CA GLN A 35 -7.00 13.57 3.87
C GLN A 35 -8.08 12.62 4.39
N CYS A 36 -7.70 11.41 4.77
CA CYS A 36 -8.62 10.47 5.38
C CYS A 36 -7.90 9.45 6.28
N ASN A 37 -8.66 8.82 7.16
CA ASN A 37 -8.21 7.66 7.91
C ASN A 37 -8.64 6.39 7.16
N ALA A 38 -7.68 5.69 6.55
CA ALA A 38 -7.97 4.48 5.76
C ALA A 38 -8.76 3.42 6.57
N ASN A 39 -8.48 3.27 7.88
CA ASN A 39 -9.22 2.33 8.73
C ASN A 39 -10.69 2.71 8.97
N VAL A 40 -11.08 3.94 8.65
CA VAL A 40 -12.46 4.44 8.83
C VAL A 40 -13.14 4.63 7.49
N ASP A 41 -12.43 5.20 6.53
CA ASP A 41 -13.03 5.75 5.32
C ASP A 41 -12.86 4.86 4.08
N LEU A 42 -11.87 3.93 4.07
CA LEU A 42 -11.50 3.18 2.85
C LEU A 42 -12.67 2.38 2.28
N GLY A 43 -13.42 1.67 3.13
CA GLY A 43 -14.54 0.85 2.66
C GLY A 43 -15.62 1.67 1.93
N ARG A 44 -15.97 2.85 2.48
CA ARG A 44 -16.90 3.78 1.83
C ARG A 44 -16.34 4.31 0.52
N LEU A 45 -15.08 4.75 0.53
CA LEU A 45 -14.42 5.30 -0.65
C LEU A 45 -14.35 4.28 -1.79
N LEU A 46 -13.98 3.03 -1.51
CA LEU A 46 -13.93 1.96 -2.51
C LEU A 46 -15.33 1.62 -3.05
N GLY A 47 -16.35 1.66 -2.19
CA GLY A 47 -17.75 1.53 -2.60
C GLY A 47 -18.19 2.66 -3.53
N ASP A 48 -17.85 3.91 -3.22
CA ASP A 48 -18.17 5.08 -4.05
C ASP A 48 -17.48 4.99 -5.42
N LEU A 49 -16.21 4.55 -5.47
CA LEU A 49 -15.48 4.33 -6.72
C LEU A 49 -16.12 3.22 -7.57
N ALA A 50 -16.49 2.11 -6.96
CA ALA A 50 -17.16 1.01 -7.65
C ALA A 50 -18.52 1.46 -8.23
N ASN A 51 -19.31 2.20 -7.45
CA ASN A 51 -20.60 2.77 -7.91
C ASN A 51 -20.43 3.78 -9.05
N ALA A 52 -19.31 4.49 -9.09
CA ALA A 52 -18.95 5.39 -10.18
C ALA A 52 -18.39 4.66 -11.42
N GLY A 53 -18.31 3.32 -11.39
CA GLY A 53 -17.77 2.52 -12.49
C GLY A 53 -16.26 2.63 -12.66
N ALA A 54 -15.54 3.09 -11.64
CA ALA A 54 -14.08 3.19 -11.65
C ALA A 54 -13.46 1.85 -11.22
N PRO A 55 -12.83 1.09 -12.13
CA PRO A 55 -12.23 -0.19 -11.79
C PRO A 55 -11.01 0.01 -10.90
N LEU A 56 -10.91 -0.82 -9.86
CA LEU A 56 -9.76 -0.87 -8.97
C LEU A 56 -8.71 -1.82 -9.55
N GLU A 57 -7.52 -1.31 -9.89
CA GLU A 57 -6.43 -2.14 -10.39
C GLU A 57 -5.43 -2.51 -9.29
N ARG A 58 -5.12 -1.57 -8.39
CA ARG A 58 -4.13 -1.85 -7.34
C ARG A 58 -4.32 -0.98 -6.10
N ILE A 59 -4.17 -1.60 -4.94
CA ILE A 59 -3.97 -0.90 -3.67
C ILE A 59 -2.51 -1.08 -3.25
N CYS A 60 -1.85 0.03 -2.89
CA CYS A 60 -0.48 0.02 -2.39
C CYS A 60 -0.43 0.52 -0.95
N ILE A 61 0.15 -0.27 -0.05
CA ILE A 61 0.44 0.13 1.33
C ILE A 61 1.97 0.14 1.47
N GLN A 62 2.56 1.32 1.37
CA GLN A 62 4.01 1.47 1.29
C GLN A 62 4.54 2.30 2.44
N PHE A 63 5.51 1.74 3.17
CA PHE A 63 6.23 2.40 4.26
C PHE A 63 5.32 3.09 5.28
N PRO A 64 4.31 2.38 5.81
CA PRO A 64 3.44 2.94 6.84
C PRO A 64 4.24 3.23 8.11
N ASP A 65 3.72 4.14 8.95
CA ASP A 65 4.36 4.47 10.23
C ASP A 65 4.51 3.19 11.08
N PRO A 66 5.74 2.82 11.45
CA PRO A 66 6.02 1.57 12.16
C PRO A 66 5.48 1.52 13.59
N HIS A 67 5.23 2.67 14.23
CA HIS A 67 4.75 2.72 15.61
C HIS A 67 5.52 1.79 16.55
N PHE A 68 6.84 1.94 16.63
CA PHE A 68 7.75 1.03 17.34
C PHE A 68 7.37 0.72 18.80
N LYS A 69 6.76 1.67 19.52
CA LYS A 69 6.33 1.44 20.90
C LYS A 69 5.16 0.44 20.91
N LYS A 70 5.28 -0.66 21.67
CA LYS A 70 4.28 -1.73 21.80
C LYS A 70 2.84 -1.18 22.01
N LYS A 71 2.67 -0.15 22.87
CA LYS A 71 1.37 0.48 23.12
C LYS A 71 0.78 1.24 21.90
N HIS A 72 1.60 1.51 20.88
CA HIS A 72 1.19 2.22 19.66
C HIS A 72 0.97 1.30 18.47
N ARG A 73 1.34 0.01 18.54
CA ARG A 73 1.16 -0.96 17.43
C ARG A 73 -0.28 -1.01 16.92
N LYS A 74 -1.28 -0.85 17.80
CA LYS A 74 -2.70 -0.78 17.44
C LYS A 74 -3.08 0.42 16.54
N ARG A 75 -2.14 1.34 16.28
CA ARG A 75 -2.30 2.49 15.37
C ARG A 75 -1.72 2.22 13.99
N ARG A 76 -1.10 1.05 13.76
CA ARG A 76 -0.62 0.65 12.44
C ARG A 76 -1.79 0.62 11.48
N VAL A 77 -1.52 1.01 10.24
CA VAL A 77 -2.56 1.14 9.21
C VAL A 77 -3.18 -0.21 8.83
N CYS A 78 -2.37 -1.26 8.74
CA CYS A 78 -2.86 -2.57 8.32
C CYS A 78 -3.49 -3.32 9.50
N THR A 79 -4.77 -3.05 9.77
CA THR A 79 -5.57 -3.86 10.71
C THR A 79 -6.20 -5.06 10.00
N PRO A 80 -6.68 -6.09 10.72
CA PRO A 80 -7.43 -7.20 10.10
C PRO A 80 -8.62 -6.70 9.27
N GLU A 81 -9.39 -5.76 9.80
CA GLU A 81 -10.59 -5.21 9.16
C GLU A 81 -10.23 -4.44 7.88
N LEU A 82 -9.08 -3.74 7.86
CA LEU A 82 -8.60 -3.09 6.65
C LEU A 82 -8.18 -4.14 5.61
N ALA A 83 -7.47 -5.19 6.01
CA ALA A 83 -7.05 -6.25 5.10
C ALA A 83 -8.25 -6.96 4.46
N GLU A 84 -9.29 -7.30 5.24
CA GLU A 84 -10.55 -7.87 4.74
C GLU A 84 -11.28 -6.91 3.79
N THR A 85 -11.30 -5.61 4.10
CA THR A 85 -11.93 -4.60 3.24
C THR A 85 -11.23 -4.50 1.90
N VAL A 86 -9.89 -4.50 1.91
CA VAL A 86 -9.06 -4.50 0.70
C VAL A 86 -9.27 -5.79 -0.10
N ALA A 87 -9.21 -6.96 0.55
CA ALA A 87 -9.41 -8.26 -0.09
C ALA A 87 -10.74 -8.32 -0.84
N ARG A 88 -11.84 -8.01 -0.16
CA ARG A 88 -13.18 -7.96 -0.78
C ARG A 88 -13.23 -7.02 -1.98
N SER A 89 -12.58 -5.86 -1.88
CA SER A 89 -12.64 -4.85 -2.94
C SER A 89 -11.84 -5.25 -4.17
N ILE A 90 -10.66 -5.87 -4.02
CA ILE A 90 -9.89 -6.35 -5.17
C ILE A 90 -10.51 -7.59 -5.79
N CYS A 91 -11.12 -8.49 -5.01
CA CYS A 91 -11.87 -9.65 -5.52
C CYS A 91 -13.14 -9.24 -6.28
N ALA A 92 -13.79 -8.15 -5.88
CA ALA A 92 -14.97 -7.63 -6.55
C ALA A 92 -14.66 -6.76 -7.78
N SER A 93 -13.39 -6.43 -8.03
CA SER A 93 -13.02 -5.60 -9.18
C SER A 93 -13.31 -6.31 -10.50
N PRO A 94 -13.89 -5.61 -11.51
CA PRO A 94 -14.14 -6.18 -12.82
C PRO A 94 -12.87 -6.38 -13.66
N VAL A 95 -11.74 -5.91 -13.17
CA VAL A 95 -10.42 -6.06 -13.80
C VAL A 95 -9.47 -6.82 -12.87
N SER A 96 -8.36 -7.31 -13.42
CA SER A 96 -7.32 -7.93 -12.62
C SER A 96 -6.76 -6.93 -11.61
N ALA A 97 -7.03 -7.18 -10.33
CA ALA A 97 -6.66 -6.29 -9.24
C ALA A 97 -5.66 -6.95 -8.29
N SER A 98 -4.91 -6.12 -7.56
CA SER A 98 -3.88 -6.60 -6.63
C SER A 98 -3.71 -5.69 -5.43
N VAL A 99 -3.18 -6.22 -4.33
CA VAL A 99 -2.66 -5.42 -3.23
C VAL A 99 -1.15 -5.63 -3.10
N TYR A 100 -0.42 -4.54 -3.07
CA TYR A 100 1.03 -4.50 -2.89
C TYR A 100 1.37 -3.87 -1.56
N VAL A 101 2.18 -4.55 -0.76
CA VAL A 101 2.67 -4.04 0.52
C VAL A 101 4.19 -3.96 0.52
N ALA A 102 4.75 -2.92 1.14
CA ALA A 102 6.19 -2.74 1.26
C ALA A 102 6.56 -1.98 2.54
N SER A 103 7.66 -2.38 3.17
CA SER A 103 8.26 -1.69 4.33
C SER A 103 9.75 -1.96 4.41
N ASP A 104 10.51 -1.03 4.96
CA ASP A 104 11.91 -1.19 5.37
C ASP A 104 12.04 -1.65 6.84
N VAL A 105 10.92 -1.89 7.51
CA VAL A 105 10.85 -2.41 8.88
C VAL A 105 10.24 -3.80 8.85
N LEU A 106 11.07 -4.83 9.13
CA LEU A 106 10.68 -6.24 9.05
C LEU A 106 9.38 -6.55 9.82
N ASP A 107 9.30 -6.18 11.10
CA ASP A 107 8.12 -6.39 11.96
C ASP A 107 6.82 -5.79 11.38
N VAL A 108 6.90 -4.69 10.63
CA VAL A 108 5.75 -4.09 9.94
C VAL A 108 5.41 -4.86 8.67
N ALA A 109 6.43 -5.26 7.92
CA ALA A 109 6.24 -6.02 6.69
C ALA A 109 5.64 -7.42 6.98
N GLU A 110 6.16 -8.10 8.01
CA GLU A 110 5.62 -9.39 8.48
C GLU A 110 4.14 -9.25 8.86
N GLU A 111 3.80 -8.25 9.69
CA GLU A 111 2.42 -8.02 10.09
C GLU A 111 1.50 -7.76 8.89
N MET A 112 1.92 -6.93 7.92
CA MET A 112 1.14 -6.70 6.70
C MET A 112 0.97 -7.98 5.89
N ARG A 113 2.05 -8.73 5.67
CA ARG A 113 2.00 -10.00 4.93
C ARG A 113 1.06 -11.01 5.60
N GLU A 114 1.17 -11.18 6.92
CA GLU A 114 0.30 -12.08 7.70
C GLU A 114 -1.18 -11.69 7.61
N ARG A 115 -1.49 -10.38 7.70
CA ARG A 115 -2.88 -9.90 7.60
C ARG A 115 -3.52 -10.23 6.26
N PHE A 116 -2.80 -10.02 5.16
CA PHE A 116 -3.32 -10.35 3.82
C PHE A 116 -3.30 -11.85 3.54
N ALA A 117 -2.32 -12.60 4.05
CA ALA A 117 -2.29 -14.06 3.94
C ALA A 117 -3.41 -14.76 4.73
N ALA A 118 -3.97 -14.10 5.75
CA ALA A 118 -5.13 -14.59 6.48
C ALA A 118 -6.47 -14.41 5.73
N CYS A 119 -6.49 -13.65 4.64
CA CYS A 119 -7.66 -13.53 3.77
C CYS A 119 -7.66 -14.71 2.79
N GLU A 120 -8.58 -15.67 2.97
CA GLU A 120 -8.64 -16.92 2.17
C GLU A 120 -8.87 -16.66 0.68
N GLU A 121 -9.47 -15.52 0.32
CA GLU A 121 -9.72 -15.11 -1.06
C GLU A 121 -8.48 -14.63 -1.79
N LEU A 122 -7.32 -14.53 -1.11
CA LEU A 122 -6.09 -14.01 -1.67
C LEU A 122 -4.99 -15.07 -1.72
N ARG A 123 -4.13 -14.93 -2.72
CA ARG A 123 -2.89 -15.70 -2.84
C ARG A 123 -1.70 -14.78 -3.14
N LEU A 124 -0.52 -15.22 -2.78
CA LEU A 124 0.73 -14.55 -3.17
C LEU A 124 0.97 -14.69 -4.68
N GLU A 125 1.52 -13.65 -5.30
CA GLU A 125 1.84 -13.61 -6.73
C GLU A 125 3.24 -13.04 -6.95
N GLY A 126 4.03 -13.68 -7.82
CA GLY A 126 5.38 -13.28 -8.20
C GLY A 126 6.48 -14.22 -7.71
N ASP A 127 7.73 -13.84 -7.91
CA ASP A 127 8.90 -14.59 -7.47
C ASP A 127 9.34 -14.12 -6.08
N TYR A 128 9.54 -15.08 -5.18
CA TYR A 128 9.89 -14.85 -3.79
C TYR A 128 11.27 -15.44 -3.48
N ASP A 129 12.04 -14.73 -2.67
CA ASP A 129 13.32 -15.21 -2.15
C ASP A 129 13.15 -16.30 -1.08
N ALA A 130 14.27 -16.81 -0.57
CA ALA A 130 14.28 -17.88 0.45
C ALA A 130 13.63 -17.47 1.78
N ASP A 131 13.57 -16.17 2.08
CA ASP A 131 12.94 -15.62 3.29
C ASP A 131 11.45 -15.30 3.06
N GLY A 132 10.94 -15.54 1.85
CA GLY A 132 9.55 -15.35 1.46
C GLY A 132 9.18 -13.88 1.19
N TRP A 133 10.12 -13.07 0.69
CA TRP A 133 9.88 -11.70 0.24
C TRP A 133 9.91 -11.61 -1.28
N LEU A 134 9.03 -10.79 -1.84
CA LEU A 134 8.96 -10.55 -3.27
C LEU A 134 10.27 -9.91 -3.76
N CYS A 135 10.94 -10.56 -4.73
CA CYS A 135 12.25 -10.15 -5.20
C CYS A 135 12.24 -8.78 -5.87
N GLU A 136 11.21 -8.50 -6.69
CA GLU A 136 11.12 -7.26 -7.45
C GLU A 136 9.85 -6.48 -7.13
N SER A 137 9.95 -5.14 -7.18
CA SER A 137 8.78 -4.27 -7.06
C SER A 137 7.88 -4.40 -8.29
N PRO A 138 6.57 -4.60 -8.13
CA PRO A 138 5.63 -4.59 -9.25
C PRO A 138 5.38 -3.17 -9.79
N LEU A 139 6.01 -2.17 -9.18
CA LEU A 139 5.92 -0.77 -9.59
C LEU A 139 7.10 -0.42 -10.49
N GLN A 140 6.81 0.26 -11.58
CA GLN A 140 7.86 0.66 -12.57
C GLN A 140 8.80 1.74 -12.04
N VAL A 141 8.44 2.41 -10.94
CA VAL A 141 9.19 3.54 -10.38
C VAL A 141 9.41 3.30 -8.90
N GLN A 142 10.65 3.41 -8.47
CA GLN A 142 10.99 3.40 -7.05
C GLN A 142 10.46 4.65 -6.35
N THR A 143 9.89 4.47 -5.18
CA THR A 143 9.51 5.58 -4.32
C THR A 143 10.75 6.31 -3.80
N GLU A 144 10.58 7.54 -3.33
CA GLU A 144 11.65 8.28 -2.66
C GLU A 144 12.18 7.51 -1.44
N ARG A 145 11.28 6.86 -0.70
CA ARG A 145 11.65 6.04 0.45
C ARG A 145 12.47 4.81 0.06
N GLU A 146 12.09 4.08 -0.99
CA GLU A 146 12.89 2.96 -1.49
C GLU A 146 14.29 3.38 -1.87
N ARG A 147 14.43 4.50 -2.59
CA ARG A 147 15.75 5.04 -2.94
C ARG A 147 16.58 5.39 -1.71
N ALA A 148 15.95 5.97 -0.68
CA ALA A 148 16.63 6.28 0.57
C ALA A 148 17.11 5.02 1.29
N VAL A 149 16.28 3.98 1.37
CA VAL A 149 16.65 2.69 1.97
C VAL A 149 17.82 2.05 1.23
N LEU A 150 17.76 1.97 -0.09
CA LEU A 150 18.84 1.41 -0.92
C LEU A 150 20.14 2.24 -0.85
N ALA A 151 20.05 3.50 -0.46
CA ALA A 151 21.21 4.36 -0.17
C ALA A 151 21.72 4.25 1.29
N GLY A 152 21.23 3.28 2.07
CA GLY A 152 21.60 3.09 3.48
C GLY A 152 20.97 4.09 4.45
N LEU A 153 19.91 4.79 4.05
CA LEU A 153 19.17 5.77 4.84
C LEU A 153 17.81 5.20 5.33
N GLY A 154 17.77 3.90 5.64
CA GLY A 154 16.59 3.21 6.15
C GLY A 154 16.12 3.73 7.52
N THR A 155 14.92 3.32 7.94
CA THR A 155 14.33 3.72 9.22
C THR A 155 15.08 3.13 10.42
N THR A 156 15.68 1.97 10.24
CA THR A 156 16.49 1.29 11.25
C THR A 156 17.92 1.12 10.74
N SER A 157 18.90 1.03 11.64
CA SER A 157 20.30 0.83 11.28
C SER A 157 20.60 -0.49 10.55
N THR A 158 19.62 -1.39 10.49
CA THR A 158 19.71 -2.69 9.81
C THR A 158 18.85 -2.76 8.54
N ALA A 159 18.20 -1.67 8.15
CA ALA A 159 17.31 -1.64 7.01
C ALA A 159 18.07 -1.30 5.72
N ASP A 160 18.78 -2.31 5.17
CA ASP A 160 19.43 -2.24 3.86
C ASP A 160 18.56 -2.83 2.74
N CYS A 161 17.35 -3.26 3.06
CA CYS A 161 16.44 -3.89 2.12
C CYS A 161 14.99 -3.41 2.30
N VAL A 162 14.19 -3.62 1.29
CA VAL A 162 12.74 -3.40 1.32
C VAL A 162 12.04 -4.75 1.26
N TYR A 163 11.27 -5.06 2.29
CA TYR A 163 10.43 -6.26 2.39
C TYR A 163 9.12 -6.01 1.63
N ARG A 164 8.79 -6.89 0.68
CA ARG A 164 7.66 -6.70 -0.24
C ARG A 164 6.79 -7.94 -0.30
N ALA A 165 5.47 -7.76 -0.48
CA ALA A 165 4.57 -8.84 -0.87
C ALA A 165 3.49 -8.31 -1.83
N LEU A 166 3.07 -9.15 -2.76
CA LEU A 166 2.01 -8.90 -3.71
C LEU A 166 0.96 -10.00 -3.58
N PHE A 167 -0.29 -9.59 -3.44
CA PHE A 167 -1.42 -10.50 -3.37
C PHE A 167 -2.41 -10.19 -4.50
N VAL A 168 -3.00 -11.25 -5.01
CA VAL A 168 -4.06 -11.21 -6.02
C VAL A 168 -5.21 -12.11 -5.58
N PRO A 169 -6.41 -11.99 -6.16
CA PRO A 169 -7.49 -12.95 -5.95
C PRO A 169 -7.03 -14.39 -6.22
N ALA A 170 -7.47 -15.35 -5.37
CA ALA A 170 -7.11 -16.76 -5.43
C ALA A 170 -7.69 -17.47 -6.67
#